data_bb7a28f6617576c7f88cdcbc3d1e16bf
#
_entry.id   bb7a28f6617576c7f88cdcbc3d1e16bf
#
_cell.length_a   1.000
_cell.length_b   1.000
_cell.length_c   1.000
_cell.angle_alpha   90.00
_cell.angle_beta   90.00
_cell.angle_gamma   90.00
#
_symmetry.space_group_name_H-M   'P 1'
#
loop_
_entity.id
_entity.type
_entity.pdbx_description
1 polymer ?
#
loop_
_entity_poly.entity_id
_entity_poly.type
_entity_poly.pdbx_seq_one_letter_code
_entity_poly.pdbx_strand_id
1 'polypeptide(L)'
;MFRIALLLLCCLFQLSCVPIGQQINATLSTDASTILESPKAEVEQGRLSGLWQKTDEDLLAVFRGVSFAAPPLGRLRWAAPASPLPWSNEKDATEFGAQCMQSSSLSLFTESLVRGQGLPESEAQAVISALASRTPPPMSEDCLFLNLTTSNMVPAKNLPVMVWFHGGSHQTGTASSPTYQSTKLPQQGIVLVTANYRLGPFGYLAHPALSANDPNGVSSNYGILDQIAALRWIQDNIAAFGGDPNNVTIFGESAGAQAVSELMASPLADGLYHKAIMQSGVYSWHPIGLKRGFRGIPSAEVIGQSFFALNGLATMTASAAELRAISSDAILNAAISDRRFLGAFLPVADGYVQPDRVLNLILDEKTAPVPILLGYNADEGSLFYQWYQRATRMNHEFPNELPARLARFREVFSDDAEMLIQAYGLDEPERYKYGEADMLGDDSYGVHTRLLADAHAMRELPVYVYQFRRTPPRVGQTAGAHHAAEIPFVFDTHYLPL
;
A
#
# COMPACT_ATOMS: atom_id res chain seq x y z
N MET A 1 12.88 -9.11 60.21
CA MET A 1 13.31 -7.86 60.86
C MET A 1 13.67 -6.92 59.73
N PHE A 2 12.99 -5.97 59.54
CA PHE A 2 12.89 -4.54 59.52
C PHE A 2 11.79 -4.11 58.54
N ARG A 3 10.76 -3.52 59.18
CA ARG A 3 9.72 -2.68 58.56
C ARG A 3 10.28 -1.29 58.34
N ILE A 4 9.82 -0.60 57.29
CA ILE A 4 9.68 0.88 57.19
C ILE A 4 8.77 1.06 55.99
N ALA A 5 7.57 1.39 56.18
CA ALA A 5 6.84 2.61 56.60
C ALA A 5 6.41 3.45 55.41
N LEU A 6 5.17 3.35 55.20
CA LEU A 6 4.19 4.13 54.41
C LEU A 6 4.28 5.62 54.75
N LEU A 7 4.29 6.48 53.76
CA LEU A 7 3.92 7.89 53.88
C LEU A 7 2.94 8.27 52.79
N LEU A 8 1.66 8.24 53.17
CA LEU A 8 0.58 8.92 52.47
C LEU A 8 0.78 10.44 52.68
N LEU A 9 0.74 11.20 51.61
CA LEU A 9 0.45 12.62 51.68
C LEU A 9 -0.82 12.91 50.86
N CYS A 10 -1.92 13.00 51.57
CA CYS A 10 -3.17 13.60 51.10
C CYS A 10 -2.95 15.12 50.93
N CYS A 11 -3.11 15.66 49.74
CA CYS A 11 -3.46 17.06 49.56
C CYS A 11 -4.87 17.12 48.95
N LEU A 12 -5.79 17.42 49.84
CA LEU A 12 -7.13 17.92 49.53
C LEU A 12 -6.96 19.29 48.82
N PHE A 13 -7.43 19.39 47.60
CA PHE A 13 -7.78 20.68 47.01
C PHE A 13 -9.29 20.71 46.78
N GLN A 14 -9.88 21.65 47.46
CA GLN A 14 -11.30 21.99 47.43
C GLN A 14 -11.73 22.44 46.05
N LEU A 15 -12.87 21.88 45.61
CA LEU A 15 -13.65 22.48 44.54
C LEU A 15 -14.14 23.87 44.97
N SER A 16 -13.66 24.89 44.29
CA SER A 16 -14.31 26.21 44.25
C SER A 16 -14.91 26.39 42.85
N CYS A 17 -16.24 26.36 42.80
CA CYS A 17 -17.00 26.88 41.67
C CYS A 17 -16.69 28.33 41.45
N VAL A 18 -16.15 28.67 40.28
CA VAL A 18 -16.07 30.07 39.82
C VAL A 18 -17.08 30.25 38.69
N PRO A 19 -17.95 31.26 38.77
CA PRO A 19 -18.99 31.46 37.76
C PRO A 19 -18.41 31.98 36.44
N ILE A 20 -18.94 31.45 35.37
CA ILE A 20 -18.72 31.94 34.01
C ILE A 20 -19.26 33.34 33.88
N GLY A 21 -18.38 34.34 33.69
CA GLY A 21 -18.81 35.71 33.41
C GLY A 21 -17.83 36.78 33.87
N GLN A 22 -16.60 36.75 33.36
CA GLN A 22 -15.82 37.98 33.24
C GLN A 22 -15.08 37.99 31.90
N GLN A 23 -15.53 38.88 31.03
CA GLN A 23 -14.82 39.28 29.83
C GLN A 23 -13.49 39.88 30.26
N ILE A 24 -12.40 39.18 30.01
CA ILE A 24 -11.07 39.80 30.04
C ILE A 24 -10.94 40.52 28.69
N ASN A 25 -11.14 41.82 28.68
CA ASN A 25 -10.68 42.72 27.64
C ASN A 25 -9.14 42.71 27.68
N ALA A 26 -8.52 41.69 27.10
CA ALA A 26 -7.14 41.80 26.68
C ALA A 26 -7.14 42.65 25.43
N THR A 27 -6.61 43.87 25.55
CA THR A 27 -6.20 44.72 24.43
C THR A 27 -5.21 43.88 23.58
N LEU A 28 -5.70 43.22 22.56
CA LEU A 28 -4.88 42.64 21.51
C LEU A 28 -4.17 43.84 20.84
N SER A 29 -2.88 43.96 21.07
CA SER A 29 -2.02 44.76 20.20
C SER A 29 -2.22 44.17 18.80
N THR A 30 -2.74 44.98 17.92
CA THR A 30 -2.81 44.68 16.47
C THR A 30 -1.40 44.82 15.89
N ASP A 31 -0.53 43.87 16.22
CA ASP A 31 0.54 43.52 15.32
C ASP A 31 -0.15 42.86 14.12
N ALA A 32 -0.03 43.53 12.98
CA ALA A 32 -0.51 42.97 11.71
C ALA A 32 0.16 41.59 11.52
N SER A 33 -0.53 40.56 11.93
CA SER A 33 -0.17 39.19 11.54
C SER A 33 -0.21 39.19 10.01
N THR A 34 0.97 39.20 9.41
CA THR A 34 1.11 38.97 7.96
C THR A 34 0.40 37.69 7.68
N ILE A 35 -0.80 37.77 7.12
CA ILE A 35 -1.54 36.57 6.65
C ILE A 35 -0.65 35.99 5.56
N LEU A 36 0.04 34.92 5.87
CA LEU A 36 0.89 34.24 4.90
C LEU A 36 -0.02 33.75 3.79
N GLU A 37 0.17 34.23 2.56
CA GLU A 37 -0.58 33.72 1.41
C GLU A 37 -0.37 32.23 1.28
N SER A 38 -1.42 31.49 0.89
CA SER A 38 -1.35 30.04 0.66
C SER A 38 -0.25 29.71 -0.37
N PRO A 39 0.46 28.58 -0.22
CA PRO A 39 1.47 28.19 -1.19
C PRO A 39 0.81 27.89 -2.52
N LYS A 40 1.42 28.37 -3.63
CA LYS A 40 0.89 28.23 -4.99
C LYS A 40 1.90 27.53 -5.88
N ALA A 41 1.40 26.66 -6.76
CA ALA A 41 2.19 25.99 -7.77
C ALA A 41 1.54 26.11 -9.15
N GLU A 42 2.34 26.39 -10.19
CA GLU A 42 1.93 26.35 -11.58
C GLU A 42 2.31 24.98 -12.14
N VAL A 43 1.31 24.19 -12.52
CA VAL A 43 1.47 22.90 -13.19
C VAL A 43 0.95 22.99 -14.63
N GLU A 44 1.28 22.01 -15.48
CA GLU A 44 0.83 22.03 -16.88
C GLU A 44 -0.67 22.24 -17.02
N GLN A 45 -1.47 21.75 -16.10
CA GLN A 45 -2.93 21.81 -16.16
C GLN A 45 -3.51 23.14 -15.64
N GLY A 46 -2.73 23.94 -14.90
CA GLY A 46 -3.15 25.22 -14.34
C GLY A 46 -2.56 25.49 -12.94
N ARG A 47 -3.13 26.46 -12.23
CA ARG A 47 -2.65 26.87 -10.92
C ARG A 47 -3.30 26.10 -9.80
N LEU A 48 -2.48 25.71 -8.79
CA LEU A 48 -2.91 25.08 -7.54
C LEU A 48 -2.67 26.02 -6.35
N SER A 49 -3.57 25.99 -5.37
CA SER A 49 -3.45 26.62 -4.08
C SER A 49 -3.46 25.56 -2.98
N GLY A 50 -2.36 25.41 -2.26
CA GLY A 50 -2.20 24.48 -1.14
C GLY A 50 -2.41 25.13 0.21
N LEU A 51 -1.95 24.44 1.25
CA LEU A 51 -1.96 24.95 2.63
C LEU A 51 -0.54 24.94 3.23
N TRP A 52 -0.31 25.86 4.19
CA TRP A 52 0.88 25.81 5.03
C TRP A 52 0.61 24.95 6.26
N GLN A 53 1.45 23.95 6.48
CA GLN A 53 1.46 23.13 7.68
C GLN A 53 2.65 23.55 8.55
N LYS A 54 2.35 24.14 9.71
CA LYS A 54 3.38 24.51 10.69
C LYS A 54 3.81 23.27 11.46
N THR A 55 5.11 23.09 11.61
CA THR A 55 5.76 22.15 12.52
C THR A 55 6.50 22.91 13.61
N ASP A 56 7.15 22.21 14.55
CA ASP A 56 7.93 22.88 15.60
C ASP A 56 9.16 23.62 15.03
N GLU A 57 9.70 23.16 13.91
CA GLU A 57 10.96 23.65 13.35
C GLU A 57 10.76 24.41 12.03
N ASP A 58 9.71 24.05 11.23
CA ASP A 58 9.55 24.49 9.86
C ASP A 58 8.10 24.81 9.49
N LEU A 59 7.97 25.39 8.31
CA LEU A 59 6.70 25.61 7.62
C LEU A 59 6.71 24.81 6.30
N LEU A 60 5.84 23.82 6.19
CA LEU A 60 5.76 22.93 5.02
C LEU A 60 4.63 23.37 4.11
N ALA A 61 4.88 23.40 2.81
CA ALA A 61 3.84 23.53 1.79
C ALA A 61 3.23 22.15 1.51
N VAL A 62 1.91 22.06 1.61
CA VAL A 62 1.15 20.81 1.42
C VAL A 62 0.10 21.02 0.36
N PHE A 63 0.07 20.10 -0.60
CA PHE A 63 -0.94 20.05 -1.66
C PHE A 63 -1.60 18.66 -1.64
N ARG A 64 -2.92 18.63 -1.56
CA ARG A 64 -3.74 17.41 -1.44
C ARG A 64 -4.71 17.30 -2.59
N GLY A 65 -5.08 16.08 -2.97
CA GLY A 65 -6.09 15.84 -3.99
C GLY A 65 -5.72 16.40 -5.36
N VAL A 66 -4.43 16.40 -5.71
CA VAL A 66 -3.95 16.86 -7.02
C VAL A 66 -4.20 15.78 -8.05
N SER A 67 -5.03 16.08 -9.06
CA SER A 67 -5.34 15.12 -10.13
C SER A 67 -4.13 14.93 -11.04
N PHE A 68 -3.63 13.70 -11.17
CA PHE A 68 -2.54 13.36 -12.08
C PHE A 68 -3.05 12.68 -13.36
N ALA A 69 -4.32 12.29 -13.40
CA ALA A 69 -4.99 11.71 -14.56
C ALA A 69 -6.46 12.15 -14.61
N ALA A 70 -7.09 12.00 -15.75
CA ALA A 70 -8.53 12.19 -15.91
C ALA A 70 -9.29 11.11 -15.11
N PRO A 71 -10.49 11.41 -14.58
CA PRO A 71 -11.32 10.43 -13.89
C PRO A 71 -11.55 9.18 -14.75
N PRO A 72 -11.24 7.96 -14.25
CA PRO A 72 -11.39 6.72 -15.02
C PRO A 72 -12.85 6.25 -15.05
N LEU A 73 -13.74 7.11 -15.55
CA LEU A 73 -15.19 6.91 -15.63
C LEU A 73 -15.64 6.58 -17.05
N GLY A 74 -16.78 5.90 -17.18
CA GLY A 74 -17.41 5.60 -18.47
C GLY A 74 -16.45 4.88 -19.41
N ARG A 75 -16.10 5.49 -20.55
CA ARG A 75 -15.16 4.89 -21.52
C ARG A 75 -13.73 4.72 -20.98
N LEU A 76 -13.34 5.46 -19.93
CA LEU A 76 -12.03 5.36 -19.31
C LEU A 76 -11.97 4.30 -18.20
N ARG A 77 -13.12 3.77 -17.75
CA ARG A 77 -13.11 2.58 -16.89
C ARG A 77 -12.46 1.42 -17.65
N TRP A 78 -11.50 0.74 -17.05
CA TRP A 78 -10.70 -0.32 -17.69
C TRP A 78 -10.08 0.14 -19.02
N ALA A 79 -9.45 1.29 -18.97
CA ALA A 79 -8.59 1.81 -20.01
C ALA A 79 -7.34 2.41 -19.36
N ALA A 80 -6.28 2.60 -20.16
CA ALA A 80 -5.10 3.35 -19.72
C ALA A 80 -5.53 4.76 -19.25
N PRO A 81 -4.86 5.29 -18.19
CA PRO A 81 -5.17 6.64 -17.71
C PRO A 81 -4.90 7.68 -18.80
N ALA A 82 -5.81 8.65 -18.90
CA ALA A 82 -5.66 9.79 -19.79
C ALA A 82 -5.16 11.00 -18.99
N SER A 83 -4.50 11.96 -19.67
CA SER A 83 -4.05 13.20 -19.04
C SER A 83 -5.24 13.97 -18.43
N PRO A 84 -5.05 14.62 -17.26
CA PRO A 84 -6.09 15.43 -16.66
C PRO A 84 -6.44 16.63 -17.54
N LEU A 85 -7.70 17.07 -17.48
CA LEU A 85 -8.11 18.25 -18.23
C LEU A 85 -7.52 19.51 -17.60
N PRO A 86 -7.07 20.49 -18.41
CA PRO A 86 -6.59 21.77 -17.90
C PRO A 86 -7.75 22.57 -17.29
N TRP A 87 -7.41 23.43 -16.34
CA TRP A 87 -8.34 24.36 -15.70
C TRP A 87 -7.83 25.80 -15.77
N SER A 88 -8.77 26.76 -15.87
CA SER A 88 -8.43 28.19 -16.01
C SER A 88 -8.37 28.96 -14.69
N ASN A 89 -9.11 28.49 -13.67
CA ASN A 89 -9.14 29.11 -12.35
C ASN A 89 -8.12 28.43 -11.43
N GLU A 90 -7.71 29.11 -10.36
CA GLU A 90 -6.92 28.49 -9.30
C GLU A 90 -7.74 27.34 -8.66
N LYS A 91 -7.15 26.14 -8.60
CA LYS A 91 -7.78 24.96 -8.01
C LYS A 91 -7.32 24.80 -6.58
N ASP A 92 -8.27 24.61 -5.67
CA ASP A 92 -8.01 24.31 -4.28
C ASP A 92 -7.40 22.88 -4.16
N ALA A 93 -6.26 22.80 -3.50
CA ALA A 93 -5.53 21.57 -3.22
C ALA A 93 -5.25 21.44 -1.71
N THR A 94 -6.23 21.81 -0.87
CA THR A 94 -6.11 21.72 0.60
C THR A 94 -6.71 20.44 1.17
N GLU A 95 -7.63 19.78 0.44
CA GLU A 95 -8.35 18.60 0.87
C GLU A 95 -7.94 17.36 0.06
N PHE A 96 -7.95 16.19 0.71
CA PHE A 96 -7.70 14.94 0.03
C PHE A 96 -8.78 14.61 -0.97
N GLY A 97 -8.40 14.06 -2.11
CA GLY A 97 -9.33 13.45 -3.06
C GLY A 97 -9.92 12.14 -2.51
N ALA A 98 -10.95 11.64 -3.20
CA ALA A 98 -11.55 10.36 -2.84
C ALA A 98 -10.53 9.21 -2.93
N GLN A 99 -10.68 8.20 -2.06
CA GLN A 99 -9.98 6.94 -2.23
C GLN A 99 -10.59 6.10 -3.35
N CYS A 100 -9.80 5.20 -3.94
CA CYS A 100 -10.29 4.33 -5.00
C CYS A 100 -11.30 3.31 -4.46
N MET A 101 -12.18 2.82 -5.36
CA MET A 101 -13.20 1.81 -5.03
C MET A 101 -12.57 0.57 -4.42
N GLN A 102 -12.98 0.21 -3.20
CA GLN A 102 -12.42 -0.88 -2.41
C GLN A 102 -13.38 -1.34 -1.33
N SER A 103 -13.11 -2.46 -0.65
CA SER A 103 -13.90 -2.87 0.52
C SER A 103 -13.74 -1.87 1.66
N SER A 104 -14.85 -1.48 2.26
CA SER A 104 -14.88 -0.65 3.48
C SER A 104 -14.86 -1.45 4.77
N SER A 105 -14.96 -2.79 4.69
CA SER A 105 -14.92 -3.65 5.86
C SER A 105 -13.52 -3.70 6.47
N LEU A 106 -13.47 -3.79 7.80
CA LEU A 106 -12.21 -3.99 8.51
C LEU A 106 -11.53 -5.27 8.01
N SER A 107 -10.26 -5.18 7.64
CA SER A 107 -9.54 -6.32 7.11
C SER A 107 -9.18 -7.32 8.23
N LEU A 108 -9.09 -8.60 7.89
CA LEU A 108 -8.61 -9.63 8.81
C LEU A 108 -7.17 -9.33 9.30
N PHE A 109 -6.38 -8.67 8.47
CA PHE A 109 -5.05 -8.18 8.86
C PHE A 109 -5.13 -7.19 10.01
N THR A 110 -6.01 -6.18 9.93
CA THR A 110 -6.21 -5.18 11.00
C THR A 110 -6.71 -5.83 12.30
N GLU A 111 -7.65 -6.77 12.19
CA GLU A 111 -8.11 -7.53 13.37
C GLU A 111 -6.98 -8.34 14.01
N SER A 112 -6.17 -9.04 13.20
CA SER A 112 -5.00 -9.81 13.66
C SER A 112 -3.96 -8.90 14.32
N LEU A 113 -3.73 -7.72 13.74
CA LEU A 113 -2.83 -6.71 14.29
C LEU A 113 -3.30 -6.26 15.69
N VAL A 114 -4.57 -5.89 15.84
CA VAL A 114 -5.11 -5.45 17.13
C VAL A 114 -5.02 -6.56 18.19
N ARG A 115 -5.35 -7.80 17.84
CA ARG A 115 -5.22 -8.96 18.75
C ARG A 115 -3.78 -9.28 19.10
N GLY A 116 -2.87 -9.11 18.13
CA GLY A 116 -1.42 -9.32 18.31
C GLY A 116 -0.74 -8.31 19.23
N GLN A 117 -1.41 -7.20 19.58
CA GLN A 117 -0.85 -6.16 20.46
C GLN A 117 -0.78 -6.54 21.95
N GLY A 118 -1.25 -7.73 22.37
CA GLY A 118 -1.24 -8.16 23.78
C GLY A 118 -2.27 -7.42 24.63
N LEU A 119 -3.35 -6.91 24.04
CA LEU A 119 -4.51 -6.37 24.75
C LEU A 119 -5.32 -7.50 25.37
N PRO A 120 -5.98 -7.28 26.54
CA PRO A 120 -7.06 -8.14 26.98
C PRO A 120 -8.12 -8.27 25.87
N GLU A 121 -8.71 -9.46 25.71
CA GLU A 121 -9.64 -9.73 24.60
C GLU A 121 -10.82 -8.74 24.55
N SER A 122 -11.35 -8.31 25.70
CA SER A 122 -12.43 -7.30 25.77
C SER A 122 -11.98 -5.94 25.23
N GLU A 123 -10.74 -5.54 25.49
CA GLU A 123 -10.19 -4.28 24.99
C GLU A 123 -9.89 -4.38 23.48
N ALA A 124 -9.30 -5.49 23.05
CA ALA A 124 -9.06 -5.77 21.62
C ALA A 124 -10.38 -5.71 20.84
N GLN A 125 -11.44 -6.36 21.35
CA GLN A 125 -12.76 -6.35 20.72
C GLN A 125 -13.38 -4.95 20.71
N ALA A 126 -13.18 -4.14 21.74
CA ALA A 126 -13.63 -2.74 21.77
C ALA A 126 -12.92 -1.89 20.70
N VAL A 127 -11.60 -2.05 20.54
CA VAL A 127 -10.82 -1.37 19.50
C VAL A 127 -11.28 -1.80 18.10
N ILE A 128 -11.44 -3.10 17.86
CA ILE A 128 -11.95 -3.64 16.59
C ILE A 128 -13.32 -3.05 16.27
N SER A 129 -14.23 -3.02 17.23
CA SER A 129 -15.58 -2.47 17.05
C SER A 129 -15.54 -0.96 16.76
N ALA A 130 -14.68 -0.22 17.43
CA ALA A 130 -14.47 1.21 17.18
C ALA A 130 -13.90 1.48 15.78
N LEU A 131 -12.94 0.68 15.34
CA LEU A 131 -12.39 0.78 13.98
C LEU A 131 -13.45 0.44 12.92
N ALA A 132 -14.22 -0.62 13.12
CA ALA A 132 -15.30 -1.03 12.22
C ALA A 132 -16.45 -0.02 12.13
N SER A 133 -16.65 0.80 13.17
CA SER A 133 -17.69 1.84 13.20
C SER A 133 -17.24 3.18 12.60
N ARG A 134 -15.98 3.34 12.24
CA ARG A 134 -15.49 4.57 11.58
C ARG A 134 -16.13 4.72 10.21
N THR A 135 -16.59 5.91 9.89
CA THR A 135 -17.01 6.23 8.53
C THR A 135 -15.77 6.23 7.64
N PRO A 136 -15.72 5.39 6.60
CA PRO A 136 -14.58 5.40 5.69
C PRO A 136 -14.51 6.73 4.93
N PRO A 137 -13.31 7.17 4.49
CA PRO A 137 -13.20 8.30 3.58
C PRO A 137 -14.08 8.10 2.33
N PRO A 138 -14.53 9.18 1.67
CA PRO A 138 -15.30 9.06 0.44
C PRO A 138 -14.58 8.19 -0.59
N MET A 139 -15.30 7.25 -1.20
CA MET A 139 -14.81 6.39 -2.28
C MET A 139 -15.39 6.81 -3.62
N SER A 140 -14.60 6.74 -4.67
CA SER A 140 -15.03 7.02 -6.03
C SER A 140 -14.15 6.26 -7.02
N GLU A 141 -14.65 6.02 -8.23
CA GLU A 141 -13.77 5.70 -9.35
C GLU A 141 -12.94 6.91 -9.78
N ASP A 142 -13.44 8.15 -9.57
CA ASP A 142 -12.63 9.37 -9.66
C ASP A 142 -11.73 9.48 -8.45
N CYS A 143 -10.57 8.82 -8.53
CA CYS A 143 -9.66 8.63 -7.40
C CYS A 143 -8.17 8.81 -7.76
N LEU A 144 -7.84 9.17 -8.99
CA LEU A 144 -6.46 9.30 -9.47
C LEU A 144 -5.85 10.63 -9.01
N PHE A 145 -5.63 10.71 -7.70
CA PHE A 145 -5.06 11.86 -7.01
C PHE A 145 -3.73 11.50 -6.36
N LEU A 146 -2.84 12.50 -6.30
CA LEU A 146 -1.63 12.46 -5.48
C LEU A 146 -1.63 13.61 -4.47
N ASN A 147 -0.78 13.48 -3.44
CA ASN A 147 -0.57 14.50 -2.44
C ASN A 147 0.93 14.78 -2.35
N LEU A 148 1.30 16.03 -2.08
CA LEU A 148 2.69 16.47 -1.98
C LEU A 148 2.93 17.26 -0.71
N THR A 149 4.10 17.07 -0.10
CA THR A 149 4.58 17.87 1.01
C THR A 149 6.04 18.24 0.75
N THR A 150 6.36 19.52 0.86
CA THR A 150 7.72 20.03 0.65
C THR A 150 8.07 21.13 1.65
N SER A 151 9.34 21.21 2.03
CA SER A 151 9.87 22.30 2.85
C SER A 151 10.31 23.52 2.03
N ASN A 152 10.37 23.40 0.70
CA ASN A 152 10.86 24.49 -0.13
C ASN A 152 10.28 24.45 -1.54
N MET A 153 9.53 25.51 -1.90
CA MET A 153 8.89 25.67 -3.20
C MET A 153 9.80 26.28 -4.30
N VAL A 154 11.05 26.59 -3.97
CA VAL A 154 11.96 27.23 -4.96
C VAL A 154 12.46 26.18 -5.96
N PRO A 155 12.14 26.26 -7.27
CA PRO A 155 12.52 25.25 -8.26
C PRO A 155 14.02 24.97 -8.34
N ALA A 156 14.85 26.01 -8.17
CA ALA A 156 16.31 25.89 -8.19
C ALA A 156 16.93 25.10 -7.04
N LYS A 157 16.12 24.66 -6.05
CA LYS A 157 16.60 23.83 -4.93
C LYS A 157 16.84 22.39 -5.33
N ASN A 158 16.17 21.88 -6.35
CA ASN A 158 16.34 20.52 -6.86
C ASN A 158 16.32 19.46 -5.74
N LEU A 159 15.29 19.52 -4.88
CA LEU A 159 15.15 18.59 -3.76
C LEU A 159 14.91 17.18 -4.28
N PRO A 160 15.51 16.14 -3.67
CA PRO A 160 15.16 14.76 -4.00
C PRO A 160 13.68 14.51 -3.78
N VAL A 161 13.08 13.70 -4.66
CA VAL A 161 11.66 13.35 -4.64
C VAL A 161 11.51 11.91 -4.20
N MET A 162 10.62 11.63 -3.26
CA MET A 162 10.24 10.28 -2.85
C MET A 162 8.76 10.06 -3.12
N VAL A 163 8.43 9.03 -3.93
CA VAL A 163 7.08 8.71 -4.37
C VAL A 163 6.61 7.41 -3.73
N TRP A 164 5.62 7.51 -2.85
CA TRP A 164 5.06 6.38 -2.13
C TRP A 164 3.89 5.73 -2.88
N PHE A 165 3.97 4.43 -3.06
CA PHE A 165 2.87 3.56 -3.46
C PHE A 165 2.46 2.69 -2.28
N HIS A 166 1.21 2.81 -1.83
CA HIS A 166 0.71 2.11 -0.66
C HIS A 166 0.50 0.62 -0.90
N GLY A 167 0.56 -0.17 0.18
CA GLY A 167 0.21 -1.58 0.18
C GLY A 167 -1.30 -1.83 0.24
N GLY A 168 -1.67 -3.05 0.64
CA GLY A 168 -3.06 -3.48 0.76
C GLY A 168 -3.46 -4.52 -0.29
N SER A 169 -2.53 -5.38 -0.69
CA SER A 169 -2.74 -6.52 -1.62
C SER A 169 -3.34 -6.11 -2.98
N HIS A 170 -3.12 -4.88 -3.44
CA HIS A 170 -3.77 -4.28 -4.61
C HIS A 170 -5.31 -4.26 -4.53
N GLN A 171 -5.88 -4.50 -3.36
CA GLN A 171 -7.34 -4.56 -3.13
C GLN A 171 -7.85 -3.38 -2.29
N THR A 172 -7.01 -2.85 -1.42
CA THR A 172 -7.34 -1.77 -0.46
C THR A 172 -6.16 -0.79 -0.33
N GLY A 173 -6.41 0.32 0.35
CA GLY A 173 -5.38 1.33 0.65
C GLY A 173 -5.72 2.70 0.07
N THR A 174 -5.00 3.71 0.53
CA THR A 174 -5.15 5.09 0.07
C THR A 174 -3.91 5.92 0.35
N ALA A 175 -3.57 6.82 -0.55
CA ALA A 175 -2.50 7.79 -0.40
C ALA A 175 -2.77 8.83 0.72
N SER A 176 -4.02 8.95 1.17
CA SER A 176 -4.44 9.87 2.23
C SER A 176 -4.34 9.28 3.64
N SER A 177 -3.81 8.05 3.81
CA SER A 177 -3.64 7.45 5.13
C SER A 177 -2.80 8.36 6.05
N PRO A 178 -3.24 8.60 7.30
CA PRO A 178 -2.46 9.38 8.28
C PRO A 178 -1.04 8.85 8.48
N THR A 179 -0.83 7.55 8.36
CA THR A 179 0.48 6.90 8.48
C THR A 179 1.51 7.44 7.48
N TYR A 180 1.06 7.87 6.30
CA TYR A 180 1.94 8.36 5.23
C TYR A 180 2.11 9.88 5.22
N GLN A 181 1.45 10.60 6.14
CA GLN A 181 1.49 12.06 6.22
C GLN A 181 2.67 12.54 7.07
N SER A 182 3.88 12.18 6.64
CA SER A 182 5.12 12.57 7.33
C SER A 182 5.40 14.07 7.19
N THR A 183 5.80 14.69 8.30
CA THR A 183 6.44 16.02 8.29
C THR A 183 7.96 15.90 8.31
N LYS A 184 8.51 14.81 8.83
CA LYS A 184 9.95 14.63 9.00
C LYS A 184 10.70 14.40 7.71
N LEU A 185 10.19 13.59 6.78
CA LEU A 185 10.83 13.42 5.48
C LEU A 185 10.97 14.76 4.72
N PRO A 186 9.91 15.60 4.60
CA PRO A 186 10.05 16.93 4.02
C PRO A 186 11.01 17.86 4.77
N GLN A 187 11.06 17.80 6.12
CA GLN A 187 12.03 18.56 6.93
C GLN A 187 13.49 18.16 6.64
N GLN A 188 13.73 16.93 6.16
CA GLN A 188 15.05 16.49 5.68
C GLN A 188 15.38 16.98 4.26
N GLY A 189 14.58 17.86 3.68
CA GLY A 189 14.79 18.39 2.33
C GLY A 189 14.34 17.44 1.23
N ILE A 190 13.27 16.69 1.44
CA ILE A 190 12.68 15.75 0.48
C ILE A 190 11.31 16.27 0.04
N VAL A 191 10.99 16.23 -1.24
CA VAL A 191 9.61 16.35 -1.70
C VAL A 191 8.96 14.97 -1.57
N LEU A 192 8.04 14.83 -0.61
CA LEU A 192 7.28 13.59 -0.41
C LEU A 192 6.02 13.62 -1.25
N VAL A 193 5.83 12.60 -2.06
CA VAL A 193 4.61 12.38 -2.87
C VAL A 193 3.97 11.07 -2.46
N THR A 194 2.66 11.06 -2.26
CA THR A 194 1.85 9.84 -2.09
C THR A 194 0.80 9.77 -3.18
N ALA A 195 0.62 8.63 -3.86
CA ALA A 195 -0.27 8.50 -4.99
C ALA A 195 -1.29 7.37 -4.82
N ASN A 196 -2.56 7.65 -5.15
CA ASN A 196 -3.57 6.62 -5.34
C ASN A 196 -3.36 5.90 -6.68
N TYR A 197 -3.87 4.68 -6.77
CA TYR A 197 -3.98 3.92 -8.01
C TYR A 197 -5.20 3.01 -7.94
N ARG A 198 -5.78 2.63 -9.08
CA ARG A 198 -6.95 1.75 -9.12
C ARG A 198 -6.66 0.39 -8.52
N LEU A 199 -7.64 -0.15 -7.79
CA LEU A 199 -7.53 -1.34 -6.96
C LEU A 199 -8.50 -2.44 -7.40
N GLY A 200 -8.20 -3.67 -7.01
CA GLY A 200 -9.07 -4.83 -7.20
C GLY A 200 -9.61 -4.95 -8.62
N PRO A 201 -10.91 -5.18 -8.80
CA PRO A 201 -11.50 -5.35 -10.13
C PRO A 201 -11.43 -4.09 -11.00
N PHE A 202 -11.29 -2.89 -10.41
CA PHE A 202 -11.15 -1.65 -11.17
C PHE A 202 -9.74 -1.43 -11.70
N GLY A 203 -8.73 -1.95 -10.98
CA GLY A 203 -7.32 -1.83 -11.35
C GLY A 203 -6.76 -3.02 -12.13
N TYR A 204 -7.32 -4.22 -11.94
CA TYR A 204 -6.63 -5.44 -12.38
C TYR A 204 -7.55 -6.49 -13.03
N LEU A 205 -8.80 -6.17 -13.34
CA LEU A 205 -9.68 -7.08 -14.07
C LEU A 205 -9.28 -7.15 -15.54
N ALA A 206 -9.10 -8.37 -16.04
CA ALA A 206 -8.91 -8.67 -17.46
C ALA A 206 -10.20 -9.22 -18.07
N HIS A 207 -10.45 -8.94 -19.36
CA HIS A 207 -11.54 -9.52 -20.10
C HIS A 207 -11.25 -9.47 -21.60
N PRO A 208 -11.56 -10.52 -22.41
CA PRO A 208 -11.28 -10.50 -23.84
C PRO A 208 -11.88 -9.31 -24.59
N ALA A 209 -13.09 -8.89 -24.25
CA ALA A 209 -13.71 -7.72 -24.87
C ALA A 209 -12.99 -6.41 -24.52
N LEU A 210 -12.39 -6.30 -23.33
CA LEU A 210 -11.57 -5.15 -22.95
C LEU A 210 -10.24 -5.17 -23.69
N SER A 211 -9.58 -6.33 -23.76
CA SER A 211 -8.34 -6.49 -24.54
C SER A 211 -8.57 -6.18 -26.04
N ALA A 212 -9.67 -6.63 -26.61
CA ALA A 212 -9.99 -6.33 -28.01
C ALA A 212 -10.30 -4.84 -28.26
N ASN A 213 -10.68 -4.09 -27.21
CA ASN A 213 -10.98 -2.66 -27.28
C ASN A 213 -9.75 -1.76 -26.97
N ASP A 214 -8.64 -2.36 -26.53
CA ASP A 214 -7.39 -1.66 -26.23
C ASP A 214 -6.46 -1.64 -27.46
N PRO A 215 -5.78 -0.54 -27.78
CA PRO A 215 -4.90 -0.44 -28.95
C PRO A 215 -3.69 -1.41 -28.89
N ASN A 216 -3.27 -1.82 -27.70
CA ASN A 216 -2.17 -2.77 -27.49
C ASN A 216 -2.66 -4.21 -27.33
N GLY A 217 -3.98 -4.45 -27.40
CA GLY A 217 -4.59 -5.78 -27.27
C GLY A 217 -4.53 -6.39 -25.88
N VAL A 218 -4.42 -5.56 -24.83
CA VAL A 218 -4.27 -5.96 -23.44
C VAL A 218 -5.40 -5.43 -22.54
N SER A 219 -5.59 -6.06 -21.41
CA SER A 219 -6.45 -5.60 -20.31
C SER A 219 -5.82 -6.02 -18.98
N SER A 220 -6.34 -5.56 -17.85
CA SER A 220 -5.67 -5.63 -16.56
C SER A 220 -4.58 -4.55 -16.39
N ASN A 221 -3.77 -4.61 -15.34
CA ASN A 221 -2.64 -3.72 -15.06
C ASN A 221 -2.95 -2.20 -15.07
N TYR A 222 -4.23 -1.81 -15.01
CA TYR A 222 -4.61 -0.39 -15.01
C TYR A 222 -4.05 0.33 -13.78
N GLY A 223 -3.95 -0.35 -12.62
CA GLY A 223 -3.32 0.20 -11.42
C GLY A 223 -1.82 0.50 -11.62
N ILE A 224 -1.09 -0.35 -12.35
CA ILE A 224 0.32 -0.09 -12.70
C ILE A 224 0.42 1.06 -13.71
N LEU A 225 -0.49 1.11 -14.68
CA LEU A 225 -0.57 2.24 -15.62
C LEU A 225 -0.88 3.56 -14.90
N ASP A 226 -1.69 3.54 -13.84
CA ASP A 226 -1.96 4.73 -13.01
C ASP A 226 -0.70 5.21 -12.29
N GLN A 227 0.09 4.29 -11.74
CA GLN A 227 1.37 4.60 -11.11
C GLN A 227 2.37 5.19 -12.12
N ILE A 228 2.43 4.64 -13.34
CA ILE A 228 3.23 5.20 -14.44
C ILE A 228 2.74 6.60 -14.81
N ALA A 229 1.43 6.84 -14.84
CA ALA A 229 0.88 8.17 -15.10
C ALA A 229 1.21 9.17 -14.00
N ALA A 230 1.18 8.75 -12.73
CA ALA A 230 1.63 9.57 -11.61
C ALA A 230 3.10 9.94 -11.73
N LEU A 231 3.96 9.00 -12.11
CA LEU A 231 5.39 9.26 -12.35
C LEU A 231 5.63 10.21 -13.52
N ARG A 232 4.89 10.09 -14.62
CA ARG A 232 4.95 11.05 -15.74
C ARG A 232 4.54 12.44 -15.30
N TRP A 233 3.41 12.54 -14.56
CA TRP A 233 2.97 13.82 -14.00
C TRP A 233 4.07 14.45 -13.11
N ILE A 234 4.78 13.65 -12.31
CA ILE A 234 5.89 14.09 -11.47
C ILE A 234 7.04 14.61 -12.34
N GLN A 235 7.42 13.91 -13.41
CA GLN A 235 8.45 14.36 -14.33
C GLN A 235 8.14 15.75 -14.92
N ASP A 236 6.88 15.99 -15.27
CA ASP A 236 6.44 17.22 -15.90
C ASP A 236 6.28 18.40 -14.92
N ASN A 237 5.93 18.12 -13.65
CA ASN A 237 5.43 19.16 -12.74
C ASN A 237 6.20 19.33 -11.42
N ILE A 238 7.03 18.37 -11.00
CA ILE A 238 7.59 18.38 -9.62
C ILE A 238 8.53 19.55 -9.34
N ALA A 239 9.11 20.13 -10.37
CA ALA A 239 9.96 21.32 -10.26
C ALA A 239 9.19 22.54 -9.69
N ALA A 240 7.89 22.66 -9.96
CA ALA A 240 7.03 23.70 -9.38
C ALA A 240 6.89 23.60 -7.85
N PHE A 241 7.25 22.44 -7.28
CA PHE A 241 7.23 22.15 -5.84
C PHE A 241 8.66 22.06 -5.24
N GLY A 242 9.66 22.52 -5.99
CA GLY A 242 11.07 22.51 -5.57
C GLY A 242 11.79 21.17 -5.76
N GLY A 243 11.13 20.15 -6.32
CA GLY A 243 11.69 18.82 -6.55
C GLY A 243 12.54 18.72 -7.83
N ASP A 244 13.44 17.75 -7.83
CA ASP A 244 14.28 17.40 -8.99
C ASP A 244 13.68 16.20 -9.73
N PRO A 245 13.16 16.38 -10.96
CA PRO A 245 12.64 15.27 -11.75
C PRO A 245 13.72 14.23 -12.12
N ASN A 246 15.01 14.58 -12.04
CA ASN A 246 16.13 13.67 -12.29
C ASN A 246 16.62 12.96 -11.01
N ASN A 247 15.96 13.14 -9.88
CA ASN A 247 16.31 12.50 -8.62
C ASN A 247 15.06 11.94 -7.89
N VAL A 248 14.32 11.11 -8.58
CA VAL A 248 13.09 10.47 -8.10
C VAL A 248 13.39 9.08 -7.56
N THR A 249 12.99 8.83 -6.32
CA THR A 249 12.99 7.51 -5.68
C THR A 249 11.56 7.01 -5.54
N ILE A 250 11.24 5.86 -6.12
CA ILE A 250 9.97 5.17 -5.88
C ILE A 250 10.10 4.24 -4.68
N PHE A 251 9.09 4.21 -3.81
CA PHE A 251 9.11 3.32 -2.67
C PHE A 251 7.70 2.86 -2.28
N GLY A 252 7.63 1.70 -1.65
CA GLY A 252 6.37 1.11 -1.24
C GLY A 252 6.58 -0.07 -0.30
N GLU A 253 5.50 -0.49 0.32
CA GLU A 253 5.47 -1.65 1.21
C GLU A 253 4.43 -2.65 0.72
N SER A 254 4.66 -3.97 0.95
CA SER A 254 3.73 -5.04 0.57
C SER A 254 3.38 -4.97 -0.93
N ALA A 255 2.10 -4.86 -1.26
CA ALA A 255 1.66 -4.66 -2.65
C ALA A 255 2.23 -3.39 -3.29
N GLY A 256 2.54 -2.34 -2.50
CA GLY A 256 3.24 -1.16 -2.99
C GLY A 256 4.69 -1.45 -3.38
N ALA A 257 5.39 -2.30 -2.62
CA ALA A 257 6.72 -2.78 -2.98
C ALA A 257 6.69 -3.72 -4.19
N GLN A 258 5.65 -4.57 -4.29
CA GLN A 258 5.41 -5.36 -5.50
C GLN A 258 5.22 -4.45 -6.72
N ALA A 259 4.41 -3.39 -6.59
CA ALA A 259 4.25 -2.40 -7.65
C ALA A 259 5.57 -1.73 -8.04
N VAL A 260 6.46 -1.42 -7.07
CA VAL A 260 7.81 -0.91 -7.37
C VAL A 260 8.60 -1.91 -8.21
N SER A 261 8.56 -3.21 -7.88
CA SER A 261 9.25 -4.24 -8.68
C SER A 261 8.64 -4.41 -10.08
N GLU A 262 7.33 -4.24 -10.21
CA GLU A 262 6.61 -4.26 -11.48
C GLU A 262 6.94 -3.04 -12.35
N LEU A 263 7.08 -1.86 -11.74
CA LEU A 263 7.59 -0.67 -12.43
C LEU A 263 9.03 -0.85 -12.89
N MET A 264 9.88 -1.52 -12.09
CA MET A 264 11.25 -1.85 -12.48
C MET A 264 11.32 -2.84 -13.65
N ALA A 265 10.30 -3.67 -13.83
CA ALA A 265 10.18 -4.67 -14.89
C ALA A 265 9.37 -4.18 -16.10
N SER A 266 8.78 -2.98 -16.03
CA SER A 266 7.95 -2.41 -17.09
C SER A 266 8.74 -1.43 -17.96
N PRO A 267 8.87 -1.66 -19.27
CA PRO A 267 9.55 -0.72 -20.16
C PRO A 267 8.82 0.62 -20.28
N LEU A 268 7.54 0.69 -19.87
CA LEU A 268 6.76 1.92 -19.89
C LEU A 268 7.13 2.90 -18.77
N ALA A 269 7.87 2.43 -17.76
CA ALA A 269 8.34 3.21 -16.62
C ALA A 269 9.82 3.63 -16.75
N ASP A 270 10.50 3.24 -17.83
CA ASP A 270 11.90 3.56 -18.05
C ASP A 270 12.16 5.07 -18.03
N GLY A 271 13.16 5.49 -17.23
CA GLY A 271 13.56 6.89 -17.11
C GLY A 271 12.65 7.77 -16.24
N LEU A 272 11.54 7.24 -15.67
CA LEU A 272 10.64 8.01 -14.82
C LEU A 272 11.09 8.06 -13.35
N TYR A 273 12.05 7.25 -12.95
CA TYR A 273 12.63 7.21 -11.61
C TYR A 273 14.10 6.78 -11.66
N HIS A 274 14.84 6.99 -10.58
CA HIS A 274 16.29 6.88 -10.51
C HIS A 274 16.77 5.93 -9.41
N LYS A 275 15.91 5.60 -8.45
CA LYS A 275 16.18 4.70 -7.32
C LYS A 275 14.87 4.01 -6.92
N ALA A 276 14.96 2.83 -6.30
CA ALA A 276 13.80 2.09 -5.84
C ALA A 276 14.00 1.52 -4.44
N ILE A 277 12.95 1.55 -3.62
CA ILE A 277 12.93 0.95 -2.28
C ILE A 277 11.73 0.01 -2.19
N MET A 278 11.98 -1.24 -1.83
CA MET A 278 10.95 -2.27 -1.68
C MET A 278 10.94 -2.81 -0.25
N GLN A 279 9.84 -2.56 0.45
CA GLN A 279 9.64 -2.98 1.84
C GLN A 279 8.66 -4.15 1.86
N SER A 280 9.12 -5.33 2.25
CA SER A 280 8.27 -6.53 2.41
C SER A 280 7.42 -6.87 1.18
N GLY A 281 8.05 -6.86 -0.02
CA GLY A 281 7.39 -7.21 -1.27
C GLY A 281 8.29 -6.95 -2.47
N VAL A 282 8.52 -7.96 -3.29
CA VAL A 282 9.38 -7.84 -4.47
C VAL A 282 8.64 -8.17 -5.76
N TYR A 283 7.74 -9.12 -5.77
CA TYR A 283 6.94 -9.42 -6.95
C TYR A 283 5.59 -10.09 -6.60
N SER A 284 4.66 -10.01 -7.54
CA SER A 284 3.34 -10.62 -7.37
C SER A 284 3.40 -12.14 -7.39
N TRP A 285 2.64 -12.75 -6.48
CA TRP A 285 2.38 -14.18 -6.42
C TRP A 285 1.64 -14.74 -7.65
N HIS A 286 1.11 -13.86 -8.52
CA HIS A 286 0.30 -14.29 -9.64
C HIS A 286 1.15 -14.88 -10.76
N PRO A 287 1.17 -16.22 -10.89
CA PRO A 287 1.94 -16.86 -11.95
C PRO A 287 1.19 -16.85 -13.29
N ILE A 288 -0.02 -16.30 -13.36
CA ILE A 288 -0.86 -16.30 -14.55
C ILE A 288 -0.54 -15.12 -15.48
N GLY A 289 -0.72 -15.36 -16.77
CA GLY A 289 -0.69 -14.28 -17.76
C GLY A 289 -2.10 -13.86 -18.19
N LEU A 290 -2.16 -12.79 -18.97
CA LEU A 290 -3.41 -12.28 -19.53
C LEU A 290 -4.23 -13.37 -20.23
N LYS A 291 -3.60 -14.14 -21.12
CA LYS A 291 -4.22 -15.21 -21.95
C LYS A 291 -3.71 -16.61 -21.61
N ARG A 292 -2.75 -16.74 -20.69
CA ARG A 292 -2.14 -18.01 -20.29
C ARG A 292 -2.41 -18.29 -18.83
N GLY A 293 -3.04 -19.42 -18.54
CA GLY A 293 -3.15 -19.94 -17.17
C GLY A 293 -1.86 -20.62 -16.70
N PHE A 294 -1.84 -21.04 -15.44
CA PHE A 294 -0.68 -21.70 -14.84
C PHE A 294 -1.13 -22.80 -13.87
N ARG A 295 -0.62 -24.04 -14.05
CA ARG A 295 -0.88 -25.20 -13.14
C ARG A 295 -2.35 -25.36 -12.77
N GLY A 296 -3.25 -25.29 -13.74
CA GLY A 296 -4.70 -25.46 -13.52
C GLY A 296 -5.44 -24.17 -13.10
N ILE A 297 -4.73 -23.08 -12.82
CA ILE A 297 -5.34 -21.76 -12.62
C ILE A 297 -5.64 -21.17 -14.00
N PRO A 298 -6.88 -20.72 -14.27
CA PRO A 298 -7.23 -20.08 -15.54
C PRO A 298 -6.44 -18.80 -15.79
N SER A 299 -6.42 -18.36 -17.06
CA SER A 299 -5.85 -17.04 -17.41
C SER A 299 -6.70 -15.89 -16.85
N ALA A 300 -6.10 -14.71 -16.76
CA ALA A 300 -6.78 -13.54 -16.22
C ALA A 300 -8.05 -13.17 -16.99
N GLU A 301 -8.04 -13.30 -18.33
CA GLU A 301 -9.24 -13.07 -19.16
C GLU A 301 -10.36 -14.06 -18.85
N VAL A 302 -10.05 -15.35 -18.63
CA VAL A 302 -11.04 -16.37 -18.26
C VAL A 302 -11.59 -16.12 -16.85
N ILE A 303 -10.75 -15.68 -15.92
CA ILE A 303 -11.18 -15.28 -14.56
C ILE A 303 -12.18 -14.13 -14.65
N GLY A 304 -11.88 -13.08 -15.42
CA GLY A 304 -12.78 -11.92 -15.57
C GLY A 304 -14.09 -12.27 -16.26
N GLN A 305 -14.07 -13.08 -17.32
CA GLN A 305 -15.31 -13.59 -17.94
C GLN A 305 -16.17 -14.37 -16.92
N SER A 306 -15.53 -15.27 -16.16
CA SER A 306 -16.20 -16.07 -15.13
C SER A 306 -16.76 -15.19 -14.01
N PHE A 307 -16.04 -14.13 -13.62
CA PHE A 307 -16.50 -13.18 -12.61
C PHE A 307 -17.84 -12.54 -13.00
N PHE A 308 -17.96 -12.01 -14.20
CA PHE A 308 -19.19 -11.37 -14.65
C PHE A 308 -20.33 -12.39 -14.82
N ALA A 309 -20.06 -13.53 -15.43
CA ALA A 309 -21.08 -14.53 -15.71
C ALA A 309 -21.62 -15.19 -14.44
N LEU A 310 -20.73 -15.62 -13.53
CA LEU A 310 -21.11 -16.33 -12.31
C LEU A 310 -21.78 -15.42 -11.27
N ASN A 311 -21.58 -14.10 -11.36
CA ASN A 311 -22.26 -13.11 -10.52
C ASN A 311 -23.51 -12.51 -11.21
N GLY A 312 -23.88 -12.97 -12.40
CA GLY A 312 -25.05 -12.48 -13.11
C GLY A 312 -24.95 -11.02 -13.57
N LEU A 313 -23.72 -10.48 -13.66
CA LEU A 313 -23.48 -9.09 -14.03
C LEU A 313 -23.47 -8.89 -15.55
N ALA A 314 -22.95 -9.86 -16.28
CA ALA A 314 -22.91 -9.85 -17.74
C ALA A 314 -22.76 -11.27 -18.27
N THR A 315 -23.00 -11.45 -19.58
CA THR A 315 -22.77 -12.73 -20.28
C THR A 315 -21.29 -12.93 -20.57
N MET A 316 -20.89 -14.15 -20.85
CA MET A 316 -19.50 -14.48 -21.27
C MET A 316 -19.06 -13.75 -22.55
N THR A 317 -20.00 -13.28 -23.36
CA THR A 317 -19.77 -12.60 -24.64
C THR A 317 -20.08 -11.11 -24.61
N ALA A 318 -20.20 -10.53 -23.39
CA ALA A 318 -20.50 -9.10 -23.24
C ALA A 318 -19.42 -8.24 -23.89
N SER A 319 -19.85 -7.18 -24.54
CA SER A 319 -18.96 -6.16 -25.11
C SER A 319 -18.32 -5.28 -24.02
N ALA A 320 -17.24 -4.60 -24.35
CA ALA A 320 -16.59 -3.65 -23.45
C ALA A 320 -17.55 -2.52 -23.00
N ALA A 321 -18.48 -2.11 -23.87
CA ALA A 321 -19.48 -1.09 -23.54
C ALA A 321 -20.49 -1.58 -22.49
N GLU A 322 -20.99 -2.81 -22.65
CA GLU A 322 -21.89 -3.45 -21.67
C GLU A 322 -21.22 -3.63 -20.32
N LEU A 323 -19.95 -4.08 -20.28
CA LEU A 323 -19.18 -4.20 -19.05
C LEU A 323 -19.00 -2.84 -18.35
N ARG A 324 -18.66 -1.80 -19.09
CA ARG A 324 -18.50 -0.43 -18.56
C ARG A 324 -19.80 0.21 -18.07
N ALA A 325 -20.96 -0.27 -18.52
CA ALA A 325 -22.26 0.21 -18.08
C ALA A 325 -22.71 -0.34 -16.72
N ILE A 326 -22.04 -1.38 -16.21
CA ILE A 326 -22.35 -1.97 -14.90
C ILE A 326 -21.95 -0.95 -13.81
N SER A 327 -22.79 -0.79 -12.79
CA SER A 327 -22.48 0.14 -11.69
C SER A 327 -21.25 -0.31 -10.90
N SER A 328 -20.45 0.65 -10.41
CA SER A 328 -19.28 0.37 -9.57
C SER A 328 -19.65 -0.43 -8.32
N ASP A 329 -20.78 -0.10 -7.69
CA ASP A 329 -21.25 -0.83 -6.51
C ASP A 329 -21.57 -2.30 -6.81
N ALA A 330 -22.17 -2.60 -7.96
CA ALA A 330 -22.48 -3.98 -8.34
C ALA A 330 -21.17 -4.79 -8.55
N ILE A 331 -20.17 -4.19 -9.21
CA ILE A 331 -18.85 -4.80 -9.43
C ILE A 331 -18.16 -5.03 -8.09
N LEU A 332 -18.11 -4.01 -7.23
CA LEU A 332 -17.44 -4.09 -5.94
C LEU A 332 -18.11 -5.12 -5.03
N ASN A 333 -19.44 -5.08 -4.91
CA ASN A 333 -20.20 -6.02 -4.09
C ASN A 333 -19.99 -7.47 -4.55
N ALA A 334 -19.96 -7.74 -5.85
CA ALA A 334 -19.65 -9.07 -6.38
C ALA A 334 -18.22 -9.50 -6.01
N ALA A 335 -17.23 -8.63 -6.14
CA ALA A 335 -15.84 -8.96 -5.83
C ALA A 335 -15.59 -9.23 -4.33
N ILE A 336 -16.34 -8.58 -3.44
CA ILE A 336 -16.21 -8.76 -1.99
C ILE A 336 -16.99 -9.99 -1.50
N SER A 337 -18.20 -10.23 -2.03
CA SER A 337 -19.09 -11.28 -1.54
C SER A 337 -18.81 -12.65 -2.14
N ASP A 338 -18.29 -12.72 -3.35
CA ASP A 338 -17.98 -14.00 -4.00
C ASP A 338 -16.55 -14.45 -3.65
N ARG A 339 -16.46 -15.38 -2.70
CA ARG A 339 -15.17 -15.93 -2.21
C ARG A 339 -14.29 -16.55 -3.31
N ARG A 340 -14.87 -16.94 -4.45
CA ARG A 340 -14.11 -17.49 -5.59
C ARG A 340 -13.18 -16.45 -6.22
N PHE A 341 -13.53 -15.18 -6.10
CA PHE A 341 -12.79 -14.05 -6.70
C PHE A 341 -12.08 -13.15 -5.67
N LEU A 342 -12.12 -13.54 -4.40
CA LEU A 342 -11.43 -12.78 -3.36
C LEU A 342 -9.91 -12.80 -3.63
N GLY A 343 -9.34 -11.62 -3.90
CA GLY A 343 -7.92 -11.47 -4.25
C GLY A 343 -7.54 -12.01 -5.64
N ALA A 344 -8.50 -12.21 -6.54
CA ALA A 344 -8.24 -12.72 -7.89
C ALA A 344 -7.73 -11.66 -8.87
N PHE A 345 -7.97 -10.38 -8.57
CA PHE A 345 -7.62 -9.26 -9.45
C PHE A 345 -6.30 -8.64 -9.00
N LEU A 346 -5.22 -9.05 -9.62
CA LEU A 346 -3.83 -8.69 -9.33
C LEU A 346 -3.07 -8.42 -10.64
N PRO A 347 -1.90 -7.77 -10.58
CA PRO A 347 -1.04 -7.61 -11.75
C PRO A 347 -0.74 -8.92 -12.45
N VAL A 348 -0.66 -8.90 -13.78
CA VAL A 348 -0.42 -10.10 -14.61
C VAL A 348 0.58 -9.81 -15.73
N ALA A 349 1.27 -10.84 -16.19
CA ALA A 349 2.07 -10.77 -17.40
C ALA A 349 1.14 -10.63 -18.62
N ASP A 350 1.10 -9.44 -19.23
CA ASP A 350 0.22 -9.13 -20.36
C ASP A 350 0.94 -8.95 -21.70
N GLY A 351 2.27 -8.93 -21.67
CA GLY A 351 3.13 -8.76 -22.85
C GLY A 351 3.37 -7.29 -23.24
N TYR A 352 2.78 -6.32 -22.53
CA TYR A 352 2.91 -4.89 -22.83
C TYR A 352 3.30 -4.07 -21.58
N VAL A 353 2.44 -4.00 -20.56
CA VAL A 353 2.77 -3.31 -19.29
C VAL A 353 3.78 -4.15 -18.51
N GLN A 354 3.54 -5.45 -18.46
CA GLN A 354 4.43 -6.47 -17.91
C GLN A 354 4.77 -7.47 -19.02
N PRO A 355 5.95 -7.34 -19.67
CA PRO A 355 6.33 -8.20 -20.79
C PRO A 355 6.35 -9.69 -20.47
N ASP A 356 6.74 -10.05 -19.25
CA ASP A 356 6.68 -11.39 -18.68
C ASP A 356 6.44 -11.29 -17.16
N ARG A 357 6.38 -12.40 -16.46
CA ARG A 357 6.35 -12.43 -14.99
C ARG A 357 7.61 -11.76 -14.45
N VAL A 358 7.45 -10.95 -13.42
CA VAL A 358 8.56 -10.18 -12.82
C VAL A 358 9.74 -11.10 -12.45
N LEU A 359 9.46 -12.29 -11.90
CA LEU A 359 10.51 -13.27 -11.60
C LEU A 359 11.35 -13.62 -12.84
N ASN A 360 10.71 -13.89 -13.97
CA ASN A 360 11.44 -14.20 -15.21
C ASN A 360 12.29 -13.00 -15.65
N LEU A 361 11.74 -11.78 -15.54
CA LEU A 361 12.47 -10.55 -15.93
C LEU A 361 13.64 -10.26 -14.99
N ILE A 362 13.53 -10.62 -13.69
CA ILE A 362 14.66 -10.57 -12.75
C ILE A 362 15.75 -11.56 -13.18
N LEU A 363 15.38 -12.82 -13.42
CA LEU A 363 16.34 -13.87 -13.83
C LEU A 363 16.97 -13.62 -15.21
N ASP A 364 16.25 -12.95 -16.10
CA ASP A 364 16.72 -12.53 -17.43
C ASP A 364 17.49 -11.20 -17.41
N GLU A 365 17.72 -10.60 -16.23
CA GLU A 365 18.39 -9.30 -16.06
C GLU A 365 17.70 -8.12 -16.78
N LYS A 366 16.37 -8.21 -16.96
CA LYS A 366 15.55 -7.23 -17.70
C LYS A 366 14.87 -6.19 -16.80
N THR A 367 15.27 -6.08 -15.55
CA THR A 367 14.79 -5.02 -14.64
C THR A 367 15.64 -3.75 -14.77
N ALA A 368 15.03 -2.59 -14.47
CA ALA A 368 15.71 -1.30 -14.53
C ALA A 368 17.01 -1.29 -13.72
N PRO A 369 18.13 -0.78 -14.28
CA PRO A 369 19.45 -0.82 -13.66
C PRO A 369 19.65 0.34 -12.67
N VAL A 370 18.74 0.54 -11.75
CA VAL A 370 18.80 1.61 -10.74
C VAL A 370 19.28 1.08 -9.37
N PRO A 371 19.91 1.90 -8.52
CA PRO A 371 20.16 1.53 -7.13
C PRO A 371 18.91 1.10 -6.40
N ILE A 372 18.99 0.02 -5.62
CA ILE A 372 17.86 -0.49 -4.84
C ILE A 372 18.19 -0.64 -3.36
N LEU A 373 17.19 -0.37 -2.51
CA LEU A 373 17.14 -0.75 -1.09
C LEU A 373 15.93 -1.66 -0.92
N LEU A 374 16.14 -2.86 -0.39
CA LEU A 374 15.03 -3.79 -0.17
C LEU A 374 15.21 -4.55 1.14
N GLY A 375 14.11 -5.04 1.69
CA GLY A 375 14.15 -5.77 2.94
C GLY A 375 12.78 -6.26 3.38
N TYR A 376 12.75 -6.86 4.55
CA TYR A 376 11.55 -7.43 5.14
C TYR A 376 11.66 -7.42 6.67
N ASN A 377 10.53 -7.70 7.33
CA ASN A 377 10.43 -7.71 8.78
C ASN A 377 10.68 -9.11 9.33
N ALA A 378 11.19 -9.21 10.56
CA ALA A 378 11.60 -10.50 11.13
C ALA A 378 10.42 -11.46 11.36
N ASP A 379 9.23 -10.94 11.65
CA ASP A 379 8.04 -11.72 11.99
C ASP A 379 6.91 -11.51 10.98
N GLU A 380 7.22 -11.47 9.68
CA GLU A 380 6.30 -11.20 8.57
C GLU A 380 5.02 -12.06 8.62
N GLY A 381 5.17 -13.33 8.89
CA GLY A 381 4.06 -14.29 8.90
C GLY A 381 3.17 -14.25 10.13
N SER A 382 3.57 -13.54 11.19
CA SER A 382 2.90 -13.57 12.50
C SER A 382 1.40 -13.20 12.44
N LEU A 383 1.04 -12.19 11.66
CA LEU A 383 -0.35 -11.75 11.48
C LEU A 383 -1.10 -12.56 10.42
N PHE A 384 -0.39 -13.17 9.48
CA PHE A 384 -1.00 -13.95 8.40
C PHE A 384 -1.23 -15.41 8.78
N TYR A 385 -0.61 -15.92 9.83
CA TYR A 385 -0.69 -17.32 10.22
C TYR A 385 -2.13 -17.82 10.39
N GLN A 386 -3.00 -17.08 11.09
CA GLN A 386 -4.40 -17.45 11.26
C GLN A 386 -5.20 -17.36 9.95
N TRP A 387 -4.85 -16.39 9.11
CA TRP A 387 -5.46 -16.21 7.80
C TRP A 387 -5.01 -17.32 6.84
N TYR A 388 -3.73 -17.66 6.86
CA TYR A 388 -3.15 -18.74 6.08
C TYR A 388 -3.81 -20.10 6.40
N GLN A 389 -4.04 -20.39 7.67
CA GLN A 389 -4.76 -21.60 8.09
C GLN A 389 -6.21 -21.63 7.60
N ARG A 390 -6.87 -20.47 7.45
CA ARG A 390 -8.25 -20.36 6.98
C ARG A 390 -8.38 -20.30 5.46
N ALA A 391 -7.39 -19.77 4.79
CA ALA A 391 -7.45 -19.41 3.37
C ALA A 391 -6.61 -20.32 2.47
N THR A 392 -6.23 -21.53 2.93
CA THR A 392 -5.29 -22.44 2.25
C THR A 392 -5.28 -22.26 0.73
N ARG A 393 -4.42 -21.36 0.24
CA ARG A 393 -4.19 -21.16 -1.21
C ARG A 393 -3.70 -22.43 -1.90
N MET A 394 -3.30 -23.43 -1.12
CA MET A 394 -2.77 -24.68 -1.62
C MET A 394 -3.76 -25.84 -1.59
N ASN A 395 -5.07 -25.61 -1.35
CA ASN A 395 -6.10 -26.67 -1.21
C ASN A 395 -5.74 -27.79 -0.21
N HIS A 396 -4.87 -27.51 0.77
CA HIS A 396 -4.42 -28.47 1.75
C HIS A 396 -4.91 -28.05 3.13
N GLU A 397 -5.92 -28.73 3.65
CA GLU A 397 -6.29 -28.62 5.06
C GLU A 397 -5.23 -29.33 5.89
N PHE A 398 -4.48 -28.56 6.68
CA PHE A 398 -3.56 -29.13 7.65
C PHE A 398 -4.30 -29.44 8.95
N PRO A 399 -4.22 -30.68 9.45
CA PRO A 399 -4.81 -31.07 10.72
C PRO A 399 -4.28 -30.20 11.89
N ASN A 400 -5.10 -30.02 12.93
CA ASN A 400 -4.67 -29.29 14.11
C ASN A 400 -3.71 -30.11 15.02
N GLU A 401 -3.86 -31.42 14.99
CA GLU A 401 -3.02 -32.36 15.76
C GLU A 401 -1.64 -32.49 15.13
N LEU A 402 -0.59 -32.21 15.89
CA LEU A 402 0.78 -32.11 15.39
C LEU A 402 1.26 -33.35 14.63
N PRO A 403 1.05 -34.62 15.08
CA PRO A 403 1.48 -35.79 14.31
C PRO A 403 0.81 -35.91 12.94
N ALA A 404 -0.51 -35.64 12.88
CA ALA A 404 -1.25 -35.66 11.62
C ALA A 404 -0.85 -34.49 10.71
N ARG A 405 -0.56 -33.33 11.29
CA ARG A 405 -0.08 -32.16 10.59
C ARG A 405 1.27 -32.40 9.93
N LEU A 406 2.22 -32.99 10.66
CA LEU A 406 3.54 -33.36 10.11
C LEU A 406 3.44 -34.43 9.01
N ALA A 407 2.53 -35.41 9.18
CA ALA A 407 2.28 -36.38 8.11
C ALA A 407 1.80 -35.68 6.83
N ARG A 408 0.85 -34.73 6.96
CA ARG A 408 0.37 -33.93 5.83
C ARG A 408 1.45 -33.04 5.23
N PHE A 409 2.30 -32.45 6.07
CA PHE A 409 3.43 -31.64 5.64
C PHE A 409 4.39 -32.45 4.76
N ARG A 410 4.70 -33.70 5.17
CA ARG A 410 5.52 -34.64 4.39
C ARG A 410 4.91 -34.99 3.05
N GLU A 411 3.61 -35.17 2.98
CA GLU A 411 2.92 -35.41 1.71
C GLU A 411 3.03 -34.21 0.75
N VAL A 412 2.89 -32.98 1.29
CA VAL A 412 2.88 -31.76 0.48
C VAL A 412 4.27 -31.40 -0.02
N PHE A 413 5.27 -31.45 0.85
CA PHE A 413 6.64 -30.99 0.57
C PHE A 413 7.58 -32.10 0.14
N SER A 414 7.14 -33.36 0.18
CA SER A 414 7.87 -34.53 -0.31
C SER A 414 9.34 -34.58 0.17
N ASP A 415 10.30 -34.54 -0.74
CA ASP A 415 11.74 -34.66 -0.45
C ASP A 415 12.29 -33.49 0.39
N ASP A 416 11.66 -32.31 0.34
CA ASP A 416 12.09 -31.13 1.10
C ASP A 416 11.51 -31.10 2.52
N ALA A 417 10.55 -31.97 2.84
CA ALA A 417 9.78 -31.90 4.08
C ALA A 417 10.65 -31.96 5.35
N GLU A 418 11.56 -32.93 5.44
CA GLU A 418 12.38 -33.11 6.66
C GLU A 418 13.36 -31.93 6.88
N MET A 419 13.91 -31.40 5.80
CA MET A 419 14.75 -30.21 5.86
C MET A 419 13.96 -29.00 6.39
N LEU A 420 12.75 -28.78 5.88
CA LEU A 420 11.87 -27.68 6.32
C LEU A 420 11.40 -27.88 7.77
N ILE A 421 11.01 -29.11 8.15
CA ILE A 421 10.60 -29.43 9.52
C ILE A 421 11.73 -29.07 10.49
N GLN A 422 12.95 -29.50 10.19
CA GLN A 422 14.12 -29.21 11.03
C GLN A 422 14.48 -27.72 11.03
N ALA A 423 14.50 -27.06 9.87
CA ALA A 423 14.88 -25.66 9.74
C ALA A 423 13.95 -24.72 10.53
N TYR A 424 12.65 -25.01 10.55
CA TYR A 424 11.64 -24.18 11.21
C TYR A 424 11.16 -24.73 12.56
N GLY A 425 11.66 -25.90 13.02
CA GLY A 425 11.27 -26.54 14.29
C GLY A 425 9.78 -26.93 14.31
N LEU A 426 9.27 -27.45 13.19
CA LEU A 426 7.84 -27.74 13.03
C LEU A 426 7.40 -28.99 13.81
N ASP A 427 8.33 -29.84 14.26
CA ASP A 427 8.08 -31.02 15.08
C ASP A 427 8.09 -30.71 16.59
N GLU A 428 8.44 -29.49 16.98
CA GLU A 428 8.43 -29.04 18.37
C GLU A 428 7.03 -28.50 18.76
N PRO A 429 6.30 -29.10 19.73
CA PRO A 429 4.94 -28.73 20.08
C PRO A 429 4.75 -27.26 20.46
N GLU A 430 5.76 -26.66 21.12
CA GLU A 430 5.71 -25.26 21.57
C GLU A 430 6.08 -24.27 20.47
N ARG A 431 6.76 -24.72 19.40
CA ARG A 431 7.34 -23.87 18.38
C ARG A 431 6.65 -23.95 17.01
N TYR A 432 6.01 -25.06 16.68
CA TYR A 432 5.55 -25.32 15.30
C TYR A 432 4.72 -24.18 14.67
N LYS A 433 3.90 -23.48 15.50
CA LYS A 433 3.08 -22.35 15.00
C LYS A 433 3.92 -21.14 14.61
N TYR A 434 4.98 -20.88 15.38
CA TYR A 434 5.93 -19.81 15.08
C TYR A 434 6.76 -20.19 13.85
N GLY A 435 7.25 -21.43 13.80
CA GLY A 435 8.00 -21.94 12.66
C GLY A 435 7.20 -21.90 11.35
N GLU A 436 5.90 -22.24 11.38
CA GLU A 436 5.05 -22.08 10.20
C GLU A 436 4.85 -20.60 9.81
N ALA A 437 4.74 -19.69 10.77
CA ALA A 437 4.68 -18.26 10.50
C ALA A 437 6.00 -17.74 9.91
N ASP A 438 7.14 -18.18 10.45
CA ASP A 438 8.47 -17.84 9.92
C ASP A 438 8.62 -18.36 8.48
N MET A 439 8.26 -19.62 8.24
CA MET A 439 8.27 -20.22 6.89
C MET A 439 7.39 -19.44 5.91
N LEU A 440 6.21 -19.01 6.35
CA LEU A 440 5.32 -18.18 5.53
C LEU A 440 5.94 -16.82 5.21
N GLY A 441 6.60 -16.19 6.18
CA GLY A 441 7.31 -14.93 6.00
C GLY A 441 8.48 -15.06 5.03
N ASP A 442 9.28 -16.10 5.16
CA ASP A 442 10.40 -16.37 4.27
C ASP A 442 9.94 -16.68 2.84
N ASP A 443 8.91 -17.52 2.68
CA ASP A 443 8.33 -17.82 1.37
C ASP A 443 7.70 -16.60 0.71
N SER A 444 7.01 -15.75 1.49
CA SER A 444 6.30 -14.59 0.96
C SER A 444 7.20 -13.41 0.64
N TYR A 445 8.27 -13.20 1.43
CA TYR A 445 9.06 -11.96 1.39
C TYR A 445 10.56 -12.20 1.37
N GLY A 446 11.08 -13.10 2.21
CA GLY A 446 12.52 -13.31 2.38
C GLY A 446 13.21 -13.81 1.12
N VAL A 447 12.70 -14.89 0.53
CA VAL A 447 13.26 -15.53 -0.68
C VAL A 447 13.26 -14.56 -1.85
N HIS A 448 12.16 -13.84 -2.06
CA HIS A 448 12.00 -12.91 -3.17
C HIS A 448 12.93 -11.70 -3.05
N THR A 449 13.07 -11.17 -1.83
CA THR A 449 14.03 -10.10 -1.51
C THR A 449 15.45 -10.55 -1.85
N ARG A 450 15.81 -11.76 -1.44
CA ARG A 450 17.15 -12.30 -1.69
C ARG A 450 17.43 -12.51 -3.18
N LEU A 451 16.49 -13.09 -3.92
CA LEU A 451 16.63 -13.33 -5.35
C LEU A 451 16.89 -12.03 -6.13
N LEU A 452 16.12 -10.97 -5.87
CA LEU A 452 16.33 -9.68 -6.54
C LEU A 452 17.65 -9.04 -6.12
N ALA A 453 18.00 -9.12 -4.83
CA ALA A 453 19.27 -8.58 -4.34
C ALA A 453 20.47 -9.27 -5.01
N ASP A 454 20.46 -10.59 -5.08
CA ASP A 454 21.52 -11.37 -5.71
C ASP A 454 21.61 -11.08 -7.23
N ALA A 455 20.47 -11.00 -7.93
CA ALA A 455 20.43 -10.63 -9.35
C ALA A 455 20.99 -9.23 -9.60
N HIS A 456 20.69 -8.24 -8.74
CA HIS A 456 21.27 -6.89 -8.82
C HIS A 456 22.78 -6.90 -8.54
N ALA A 457 23.22 -7.62 -7.51
CA ALA A 457 24.63 -7.75 -7.16
C ALA A 457 25.45 -8.40 -8.30
N MET A 458 24.90 -9.43 -8.97
CA MET A 458 25.55 -10.07 -10.12
C MET A 458 25.74 -9.12 -11.31
N ARG A 459 24.88 -8.11 -11.43
CA ARG A 459 24.98 -7.02 -12.43
C ARG A 459 25.90 -5.87 -11.98
N GLU A 460 26.56 -6.00 -10.82
CA GLU A 460 27.38 -4.95 -10.20
C GLU A 460 26.60 -3.64 -9.92
N LEU A 461 25.28 -3.73 -9.73
CA LEU A 461 24.43 -2.59 -9.42
C LEU A 461 24.36 -2.35 -7.90
N PRO A 462 24.26 -1.08 -7.45
CA PRO A 462 24.14 -0.79 -6.02
C PRO A 462 22.88 -1.42 -5.42
N VAL A 463 23.09 -2.28 -4.43
CA VAL A 463 22.01 -2.96 -3.70
C VAL A 463 22.28 -2.94 -2.20
N TYR A 464 21.23 -2.62 -1.44
CA TYR A 464 21.25 -2.59 0.02
C TYR A 464 20.11 -3.45 0.53
N VAL A 465 20.40 -4.32 1.52
CA VAL A 465 19.40 -5.23 2.10
C VAL A 465 19.29 -4.97 3.59
N TYR A 466 18.05 -4.92 4.10
CA TYR A 466 17.78 -4.80 5.54
C TYR A 466 16.84 -5.88 6.04
N GLN A 467 16.88 -6.15 7.35
CA GLN A 467 15.84 -6.84 8.09
C GLN A 467 15.40 -5.97 9.26
N PHE A 468 14.11 -5.63 9.31
CA PHE A 468 13.55 -4.89 10.43
C PHE A 468 13.17 -5.83 11.57
N ARG A 469 13.67 -5.56 12.80
CA ARG A 469 13.54 -6.47 13.94
C ARG A 469 12.96 -5.82 15.20
N ARG A 470 12.45 -4.59 15.08
CA ARG A 470 11.88 -3.89 16.23
C ARG A 470 10.52 -4.46 16.57
N THR A 471 10.40 -5.04 17.76
CA THR A 471 9.13 -5.53 18.30
C THR A 471 8.46 -4.42 19.15
N PRO A 472 7.12 -4.35 19.20
CA PRO A 472 6.43 -3.49 20.13
C PRO A 472 6.84 -3.77 21.58
N PRO A 473 7.05 -2.75 22.44
CA PRO A 473 7.56 -2.98 23.81
C PRO A 473 6.51 -3.48 24.80
N ARG A 474 5.31 -3.86 24.34
CA ARG A 474 4.21 -4.28 25.19
C ARG A 474 4.35 -5.74 25.63
N VAL A 475 4.18 -6.01 26.93
CA VAL A 475 4.19 -7.38 27.48
C VAL A 475 2.96 -8.14 26.94
N GLY A 476 3.19 -9.39 26.51
CA GLY A 476 2.14 -10.28 25.99
C GLY A 476 1.76 -10.04 24.54
N GLN A 477 2.44 -9.11 23.83
CA GLN A 477 2.27 -8.98 22.39
C GLN A 477 2.79 -10.21 21.65
N THR A 478 2.13 -10.60 20.56
CA THR A 478 2.49 -11.74 19.71
C THR A 478 2.68 -11.33 18.25
N ALA A 479 2.56 -10.05 17.95
CA ALA A 479 2.71 -9.54 16.58
C ALA A 479 4.18 -9.53 16.12
N GLY A 480 5.13 -9.35 17.06
CA GLY A 480 6.54 -9.25 16.72
C GLY A 480 6.88 -8.04 15.87
N ALA A 481 7.95 -8.13 15.10
CA ALA A 481 8.26 -7.23 14.00
C ALA A 481 7.44 -7.68 12.77
N HIS A 482 6.12 -7.49 12.87
CA HIS A 482 5.13 -7.98 11.91
C HIS A 482 5.20 -7.28 10.56
N HIS A 483 4.48 -7.80 9.57
CA HIS A 483 4.30 -7.14 8.27
C HIS A 483 3.80 -5.70 8.44
N ALA A 484 4.41 -4.76 7.74
CA ALA A 484 4.14 -3.31 7.80
C ALA A 484 4.54 -2.59 9.11
N ALA A 485 5.23 -3.29 10.06
CA ALA A 485 5.62 -2.68 11.33
C ALA A 485 6.65 -1.55 11.20
N GLU A 486 7.42 -1.51 10.13
CA GLU A 486 8.44 -0.50 9.86
C GLU A 486 7.88 0.81 9.29
N ILE A 487 6.70 0.79 8.67
CA ILE A 487 6.11 1.97 7.99
C ILE A 487 6.03 3.19 8.92
N PRO A 488 5.48 3.08 10.14
CA PRO A 488 5.42 4.22 11.05
C PRO A 488 6.79 4.81 11.41
N PHE A 489 7.87 4.02 11.33
CA PHE A 489 9.25 4.49 11.57
C PHE A 489 9.83 5.18 10.32
N VAL A 490 9.52 4.68 9.13
CA VAL A 490 9.92 5.32 7.86
C VAL A 490 9.31 6.71 7.73
N PHE A 491 8.04 6.87 8.11
CA PHE A 491 7.31 8.12 8.03
C PHE A 491 7.40 8.98 9.32
N ASP A 492 8.03 8.48 10.38
CA ASP A 492 8.05 9.09 11.71
C ASP A 492 6.62 9.40 12.24
N THR A 493 5.73 8.43 12.08
CA THR A 493 4.33 8.50 12.52
C THR A 493 3.99 7.49 13.61
N HIS A 494 5.01 6.85 14.20
CA HIS A 494 4.88 5.79 15.21
C HIS A 494 4.25 6.24 16.54
N TYR A 495 4.04 7.54 16.73
CA TYR A 495 3.33 8.13 17.86
C TYR A 495 1.82 8.31 17.63
N LEU A 496 1.34 8.07 16.42
CA LEU A 496 -0.09 8.11 16.12
C LEU A 496 -0.78 6.89 16.73
N PRO A 497 -1.95 7.05 17.38
CA PRO A 497 -2.73 5.90 17.83
C PRO A 497 -3.20 5.09 16.59
N LEU A 498 -3.14 3.76 16.69
CA LEU A 498 -3.63 2.83 15.69
C LEU A 498 -5.14 2.99 15.42
#